data_e49857eed6fec747fbb38e6026f8cc4d
#
_entry.id   e49857eed6fec747fbb38e6026f8cc4d
#
_cell.length_a   1.000
_cell.length_b   1.000
_cell.length_c   1.000
_cell.angle_alpha   90.00
_cell.angle_beta   90.00
_cell.angle_gamma   90.00
#
_symmetry.space_group_name_H-M   'P 1'
#
loop_
_entity.id
_entity.type
_entity.pdbx_description
1 polymer ?
#
loop_
_entity_poly.entity_id
_entity_poly.type
_entity_poly.pdbx_seq_one_letter_code
_entity_poly.pdbx_strand_id
1 'polypeptide(L)'
;VCLHGIDLIGIKPGQSVNILASHHGFTLLGGQPYAILIKATRDAIIEKTGCRDVRLRAGVGMRFRETEEYIRRYQLDEYFGPGKTKGVAPIDEGIPIETEVGTLYGIKAVYDADWIVHCHHTDVREVHFHRQVDKAVKPFGMSYARIETRSTYHQNLGPRAANFTARAIFESPFVQSKFAFASFLNVGPHGVIGVDADNDLYAVNDRATFVGCQLYGKVMTLFGKIDECIAVLDFPCPVPYVFSAGVIYANFTGANQDLYDMEGTPLPPYTWYTEAFYKRNGKPILNDIPPLNPAIKMCVHNYAWTGYPSAFFSDHIPTVVVGQEQADLFDMEPMNIEYMSHAVVAKTTESAMDFAYKTTGTDKVIIFDGAMGGLNCSESLADLLITKAPEVSKEVDEILMPKWFRQRGVDVSILKSLAQK
;
A
#
# COMPACT_ATOMS: atom_id res chain seq x y z
N VAL A 1 -10.06 -3.62 -24.48
CA VAL A 1 -10.25 -2.16 -24.44
C VAL A 1 -8.94 -1.48 -24.04
N CYS A 2 -8.31 -1.87 -22.93
CA CYS A 2 -7.11 -1.20 -22.37
C CYS A 2 -5.88 -1.21 -23.29
N LEU A 3 -5.75 -2.19 -24.19
CA LEU A 3 -4.59 -2.31 -25.07
C LEU A 3 -4.80 -1.68 -26.46
N HIS A 4 -5.81 -0.86 -26.64
CA HIS A 4 -6.07 -0.24 -27.96
C HIS A 4 -4.98 0.75 -28.39
N GLY A 5 -4.32 1.42 -27.45
CA GLY A 5 -3.23 2.37 -27.71
C GLY A 5 -1.83 1.80 -27.47
N ILE A 6 -1.70 0.52 -27.09
CA ILE A 6 -0.43 -0.08 -26.72
C ILE A 6 0.32 -0.57 -27.95
N ASP A 7 1.58 -0.16 -28.09
CA ASP A 7 2.49 -0.68 -29.09
C ASP A 7 3.03 -2.06 -28.69
N LEU A 8 2.73 -3.07 -29.49
CA LEU A 8 3.19 -4.44 -29.33
C LEU A 8 4.09 -4.90 -30.49
N ILE A 9 4.51 -3.99 -31.37
CA ILE A 9 5.27 -4.33 -32.61
C ILE A 9 6.58 -5.07 -32.32
N GLY A 10 7.17 -4.82 -31.16
CA GLY A 10 8.40 -5.51 -30.72
C GLY A 10 8.21 -7.00 -30.45
N ILE A 11 7.03 -7.43 -30.00
CA ILE A 11 6.74 -8.81 -29.62
C ILE A 11 6.39 -9.62 -30.87
N LYS A 12 7.10 -10.72 -31.11
CA LYS A 12 6.95 -11.54 -32.33
C LYS A 12 6.62 -13.00 -31.99
N PRO A 13 6.02 -13.76 -32.94
CA PRO A 13 5.88 -15.20 -32.80
C PRO A 13 7.24 -15.86 -32.55
N GLY A 14 7.25 -16.85 -31.66
CA GLY A 14 8.47 -17.58 -31.28
C GLY A 14 9.29 -16.95 -30.15
N GLN A 15 8.98 -15.72 -29.75
CA GLN A 15 9.52 -15.11 -28.55
C GLN A 15 8.73 -15.50 -27.29
N SER A 16 9.28 -15.15 -26.13
CA SER A 16 8.68 -15.39 -24.81
C SER A 16 8.32 -14.06 -24.13
N VAL A 17 7.22 -14.06 -23.40
CA VAL A 17 6.74 -12.91 -22.61
C VAL A 17 6.45 -13.33 -21.19
N ASN A 18 7.04 -12.67 -20.20
CA ASN A 18 6.66 -12.81 -18.81
C ASN A 18 5.67 -11.70 -18.43
N ILE A 19 4.45 -12.06 -18.06
CA ILE A 19 3.52 -11.18 -17.36
C ILE A 19 3.91 -11.18 -15.89
N LEU A 20 4.30 -10.02 -15.40
CA LEU A 20 4.71 -9.82 -14.02
C LEU A 20 3.51 -9.37 -13.19
N ALA A 21 3.19 -10.12 -12.16
CA ALA A 21 2.12 -9.81 -11.22
C ALA A 21 2.65 -9.71 -9.79
N SER A 22 2.00 -8.96 -8.94
CA SER A 22 2.36 -8.86 -7.53
C SER A 22 1.26 -9.42 -6.63
N HIS A 23 1.68 -9.99 -5.52
CA HIS A 23 0.85 -10.55 -4.47
C HIS A 23 -0.33 -9.64 -4.07
N HIS A 24 -0.08 -8.35 -3.86
CA HIS A 24 -1.09 -7.42 -3.41
C HIS A 24 -2.29 -7.30 -4.36
N GLY A 25 -2.08 -7.48 -5.67
CA GLY A 25 -3.18 -7.46 -6.63
C GLY A 25 -4.19 -8.59 -6.43
N PHE A 26 -3.76 -9.71 -5.87
CA PHE A 26 -4.66 -10.84 -5.60
C PHE A 26 -5.41 -10.73 -4.28
N THR A 27 -4.91 -9.96 -3.35
CA THR A 27 -5.34 -10.01 -1.96
C THR A 27 -6.05 -8.75 -1.49
N LEU A 28 -5.69 -7.60 -1.99
CA LEU A 28 -6.35 -6.36 -1.64
C LEU A 28 -7.69 -6.21 -2.41
N LEU A 29 -8.05 -5.04 -2.82
CA LEU A 29 -9.32 -4.81 -3.52
C LEU A 29 -9.37 -5.41 -4.94
N GLY A 30 -8.24 -5.95 -5.44
CA GLY A 30 -8.15 -6.56 -6.77
C GLY A 30 -8.86 -7.91 -6.87
N GLY A 31 -8.29 -8.93 -6.25
CA GLY A 31 -8.87 -10.28 -6.23
C GLY A 31 -9.16 -10.85 -7.62
N GLN A 32 -10.40 -11.31 -7.81
CA GLN A 32 -10.86 -11.85 -9.09
C GLN A 32 -10.74 -10.86 -10.27
N PRO A 33 -11.09 -9.56 -10.15
CA PRO A 33 -10.86 -8.59 -11.22
C PRO A 33 -9.40 -8.49 -11.67
N TYR A 34 -8.45 -8.61 -10.73
CA TYR A 34 -7.04 -8.61 -11.08
C TYR A 34 -6.63 -9.87 -11.85
N ALA A 35 -7.13 -11.03 -11.45
CA ALA A 35 -6.93 -12.27 -12.20
C ALA A 35 -7.53 -12.18 -13.62
N ILE A 36 -8.68 -11.54 -13.78
CA ILE A 36 -9.30 -11.27 -15.09
C ILE A 36 -8.41 -10.36 -15.94
N LEU A 37 -7.84 -9.30 -15.35
CA LEU A 37 -6.91 -8.42 -16.06
C LEU A 37 -5.69 -9.19 -16.56
N ILE A 38 -5.10 -10.06 -15.74
CA ILE A 38 -3.95 -10.91 -16.12
C ILE A 38 -4.31 -11.83 -17.30
N LYS A 39 -5.48 -12.50 -17.25
CA LYS A 39 -5.97 -13.37 -18.33
C LYS A 39 -6.18 -12.55 -19.62
N ALA A 40 -6.85 -11.42 -19.53
CA ALA A 40 -7.12 -10.55 -20.67
C ALA A 40 -5.83 -9.98 -21.29
N THR A 41 -4.84 -9.63 -20.46
CA THR A 41 -3.53 -9.17 -20.91
C THR A 41 -2.82 -10.27 -21.72
N ARG A 42 -2.81 -11.53 -21.21
CA ARG A 42 -2.27 -12.68 -21.93
C ARG A 42 -2.93 -12.88 -23.28
N ASP A 43 -4.27 -12.91 -23.31
CA ASP A 43 -5.01 -13.19 -24.53
C ASP A 43 -4.78 -12.11 -25.59
N ALA A 44 -4.76 -10.84 -25.18
CA ALA A 44 -4.49 -9.74 -26.07
C ALA A 44 -3.07 -9.77 -26.67
N ILE A 45 -2.06 -10.21 -25.89
CA ILE A 45 -0.71 -10.44 -26.42
C ILE A 45 -0.74 -11.53 -27.48
N ILE A 46 -1.34 -12.69 -27.18
CA ILE A 46 -1.43 -13.82 -28.12
C ILE A 46 -2.17 -13.43 -29.40
N GLU A 47 -3.33 -12.78 -29.26
CA GLU A 47 -4.17 -12.38 -30.38
C GLU A 47 -3.47 -11.37 -31.31
N LYS A 48 -2.86 -10.34 -30.73
CA LYS A 48 -2.28 -9.24 -31.50
C LYS A 48 -0.90 -9.57 -32.07
N THR A 49 -0.11 -10.42 -31.44
CA THR A 49 1.29 -10.65 -31.80
C THR A 49 1.57 -12.04 -32.34
N GLY A 50 0.67 -13.01 -32.09
CA GLY A 50 0.90 -14.43 -32.37
C GLY A 50 1.92 -15.10 -31.42
N CYS A 51 2.45 -14.38 -30.44
CA CYS A 51 3.35 -14.94 -29.44
C CYS A 51 2.59 -15.88 -28.51
N ARG A 52 2.96 -17.16 -28.48
CA ARG A 52 2.27 -18.20 -27.68
C ARG A 52 3.01 -18.57 -26.40
N ASP A 53 4.26 -18.14 -26.24
CA ASP A 53 5.02 -18.38 -25.01
C ASP A 53 4.83 -17.23 -24.01
N VAL A 54 3.58 -17.05 -23.58
CA VAL A 54 3.22 -16.07 -22.56
C VAL A 54 3.11 -16.76 -21.21
N ARG A 55 3.88 -16.28 -20.25
CA ARG A 55 4.06 -16.87 -18.93
C ARG A 55 3.65 -15.88 -17.84
N LEU A 56 3.23 -16.39 -16.67
CA LEU A 56 2.96 -15.59 -15.47
C LEU A 56 4.08 -15.77 -14.45
N ARG A 57 4.58 -14.67 -13.93
CA ARG A 57 5.53 -14.61 -12.81
C ARG A 57 4.93 -13.75 -11.71
N ALA A 58 4.44 -14.39 -10.65
CA ALA A 58 3.77 -13.72 -9.55
C ALA A 58 4.70 -13.55 -8.36
N GLY A 59 5.15 -12.32 -8.09
CA GLY A 59 6.08 -11.99 -7.02
C GLY A 59 5.39 -11.69 -5.71
N VAL A 60 6.07 -11.96 -4.59
CA VAL A 60 5.57 -11.65 -3.24
C VAL A 60 6.16 -10.36 -2.70
N GLY A 61 5.36 -9.64 -1.90
CA GLY A 61 5.81 -8.47 -1.16
C GLY A 61 6.64 -8.86 0.07
N MET A 62 6.05 -9.54 1.03
CA MET A 62 6.65 -9.82 2.34
C MET A 62 6.83 -11.31 2.66
N ARG A 63 6.01 -12.20 2.13
CA ARG A 63 6.04 -13.63 2.42
C ARG A 63 6.60 -14.43 1.25
N PHE A 64 6.81 -15.73 1.49
CA PHE A 64 7.41 -16.64 0.54
C PHE A 64 6.33 -17.54 -0.06
N ARG A 65 6.24 -17.57 -1.43
CA ARG A 65 5.45 -18.52 -2.24
C ARG A 65 3.92 -18.47 -2.08
N GLU A 66 3.36 -17.50 -1.38
CA GLU A 66 1.89 -17.39 -1.26
C GLU A 66 1.21 -17.16 -2.60
N THR A 67 1.91 -16.58 -3.55
CA THR A 67 1.39 -16.35 -4.90
C THR A 67 1.06 -17.62 -5.64
N GLU A 68 1.66 -18.75 -5.30
CA GLU A 68 1.29 -20.06 -5.88
C GLU A 68 -0.13 -20.46 -5.50
N GLU A 69 -0.57 -20.14 -4.26
CA GLU A 69 -1.94 -20.37 -3.83
C GLU A 69 -2.94 -19.49 -4.61
N TYR A 70 -2.61 -18.23 -4.83
CA TYR A 70 -3.47 -17.34 -5.63
C TYR A 70 -3.50 -17.76 -7.11
N ILE A 71 -2.40 -18.24 -7.67
CA ILE A 71 -2.36 -18.81 -9.02
C ILE A 71 -3.38 -19.94 -9.12
N ARG A 72 -3.38 -20.89 -8.18
CA ARG A 72 -4.35 -22.00 -8.14
C ARG A 72 -5.78 -21.51 -7.87
N ARG A 73 -5.97 -20.66 -6.86
CA ARG A 73 -7.29 -20.18 -6.46
C ARG A 73 -8.04 -19.48 -7.60
N TYR A 74 -7.32 -18.74 -8.44
CA TYR A 74 -7.90 -18.03 -9.58
C TYR A 74 -7.76 -18.81 -10.89
N GLN A 75 -7.36 -20.08 -10.84
CA GLN A 75 -7.22 -20.98 -11.99
C GLN A 75 -6.33 -20.38 -13.09
N LEU A 76 -5.25 -19.73 -12.70
CA LEU A 76 -4.30 -19.12 -13.63
C LEU A 76 -3.36 -20.17 -14.21
N ASP A 77 -3.01 -21.21 -13.45
CA ASP A 77 -2.21 -22.34 -13.91
C ASP A 77 -2.90 -23.11 -15.02
N GLU A 78 -4.18 -23.42 -14.88
CA GLU A 78 -4.99 -24.06 -15.94
C GLU A 78 -5.10 -23.15 -17.18
N TYR A 79 -5.35 -21.85 -16.95
CA TYR A 79 -5.55 -20.88 -18.02
C TYR A 79 -4.30 -20.63 -18.86
N PHE A 80 -3.14 -20.52 -18.22
CA PHE A 80 -1.86 -20.33 -18.91
C PHE A 80 -1.31 -21.63 -19.51
N GLY A 81 -1.66 -22.78 -18.92
CA GLY A 81 -1.18 -24.10 -19.30
C GLY A 81 0.07 -24.56 -18.53
N PRO A 82 0.44 -25.83 -18.68
CA PRO A 82 1.50 -26.47 -17.91
C PRO A 82 2.83 -25.72 -18.00
N GLY A 83 3.47 -25.46 -16.84
CA GLY A 83 4.80 -24.84 -16.75
C GLY A 83 4.86 -23.34 -17.08
N LYS A 84 3.71 -22.72 -17.38
CA LYS A 84 3.66 -21.28 -17.75
C LYS A 84 3.52 -20.35 -16.56
N THR A 85 3.12 -20.82 -15.40
CA THR A 85 2.95 -20.01 -14.20
C THR A 85 3.97 -20.36 -13.14
N LYS A 86 4.41 -19.36 -12.38
CA LYS A 86 5.31 -19.55 -11.25
C LYS A 86 5.13 -18.44 -10.22
N GLY A 87 4.97 -18.83 -8.95
CA GLY A 87 5.19 -17.95 -7.83
C GLY A 87 6.68 -17.75 -7.61
N VAL A 88 7.14 -16.49 -7.56
CA VAL A 88 8.56 -16.16 -7.36
C VAL A 88 8.76 -15.52 -5.99
N ALA A 89 9.88 -15.87 -5.36
CA ALA A 89 10.22 -15.44 -4.01
C ALA A 89 11.59 -14.74 -3.99
N PRO A 90 11.83 -13.81 -3.05
CA PRO A 90 13.08 -13.05 -2.98
C PRO A 90 14.33 -13.91 -2.71
N ILE A 91 14.15 -15.16 -2.31
CA ILE A 91 15.24 -16.14 -2.10
C ILE A 91 15.49 -17.02 -3.32
N ASP A 92 14.68 -16.91 -4.38
CA ASP A 92 14.90 -17.68 -5.62
C ASP A 92 16.20 -17.26 -6.30
N GLU A 93 16.65 -18.04 -7.29
CA GLU A 93 17.86 -17.75 -8.07
C GLU A 93 17.83 -16.31 -8.59
N GLY A 94 18.93 -15.58 -8.39
CA GLY A 94 19.08 -14.20 -8.78
C GLY A 94 19.81 -13.99 -10.10
N ILE A 95 19.65 -12.80 -10.64
CA ILE A 95 20.44 -12.29 -11.74
C ILE A 95 21.00 -10.92 -11.35
N PRO A 96 22.29 -10.64 -11.56
CA PRO A 96 22.84 -9.31 -11.37
C PRO A 96 22.30 -8.36 -12.45
N ILE A 97 21.96 -7.16 -12.03
CA ILE A 97 21.50 -6.07 -12.90
C ILE A 97 22.40 -4.87 -12.62
N GLU A 98 23.18 -4.50 -13.60
CA GLU A 98 24.04 -3.32 -13.53
C GLU A 98 23.18 -2.07 -13.64
N THR A 99 23.32 -1.17 -12.68
CA THR A 99 22.55 0.06 -12.55
C THR A 99 23.47 1.25 -12.28
N GLU A 100 22.94 2.45 -12.37
CA GLU A 100 23.68 3.68 -12.04
C GLU A 100 24.15 3.77 -10.57
N VAL A 101 23.49 3.02 -9.68
CA VAL A 101 23.84 2.97 -8.25
C VAL A 101 24.63 1.73 -7.87
N GLY A 102 25.11 0.96 -8.86
CA GLY A 102 25.87 -0.28 -8.69
C GLY A 102 25.05 -1.52 -9.05
N THR A 103 25.61 -2.69 -8.76
CA THR A 103 24.97 -3.98 -9.06
C THR A 103 23.85 -4.26 -8.07
N LEU A 104 22.63 -4.36 -8.58
CA LEU A 104 21.46 -4.83 -7.85
C LEU A 104 21.06 -6.23 -8.33
N TYR A 105 20.17 -6.92 -7.62
CA TYR A 105 19.82 -8.30 -7.94
C TYR A 105 18.32 -8.46 -8.16
N GLY A 106 17.95 -8.87 -9.36
CA GLY A 106 16.59 -9.30 -9.72
C GLY A 106 16.39 -10.79 -9.46
N ILE A 107 15.14 -11.25 -9.44
CA ILE A 107 14.82 -12.67 -9.44
C ILE A 107 14.92 -13.18 -10.88
N LYS A 108 15.79 -14.16 -11.16
CA LYS A 108 16.09 -14.64 -12.51
C LYS A 108 14.82 -15.02 -13.29
N ALA A 109 13.90 -15.75 -12.67
CA ALA A 109 12.68 -16.19 -13.32
C ALA A 109 11.74 -15.03 -13.75
N VAL A 110 11.91 -13.83 -13.21
CA VAL A 110 11.17 -12.63 -13.65
C VAL A 110 11.69 -12.16 -15.01
N TYR A 111 13.00 -12.24 -15.21
CA TYR A 111 13.70 -11.67 -16.36
C TYR A 111 14.15 -12.69 -17.41
N ASP A 112 13.73 -13.97 -17.30
CA ASP A 112 14.12 -15.09 -18.17
C ASP A 112 13.35 -15.16 -19.51
N ALA A 113 12.64 -14.08 -19.88
CA ALA A 113 11.92 -13.96 -21.15
C ALA A 113 12.53 -12.87 -22.03
N ASP A 114 12.15 -12.88 -23.32
CA ASP A 114 12.53 -11.81 -24.25
C ASP A 114 11.86 -10.49 -23.87
N TRP A 115 10.59 -10.56 -23.40
CA TRP A 115 9.80 -9.41 -23.02
C TRP A 115 9.19 -9.56 -21.63
N ILE A 116 9.03 -8.44 -20.95
CA ILE A 116 8.27 -8.33 -19.70
C ILE A 116 7.11 -7.36 -19.85
N VAL A 117 5.96 -7.75 -19.32
CA VAL A 117 4.75 -6.94 -19.20
C VAL A 117 4.42 -6.79 -17.74
N HIS A 118 4.33 -5.57 -17.26
CA HIS A 118 4.04 -5.31 -15.86
C HIS A 118 2.52 -5.20 -15.64
N CYS A 119 1.89 -6.27 -15.17
CA CYS A 119 0.49 -6.27 -14.78
C CYS A 119 0.37 -6.01 -13.29
N HIS A 120 -0.16 -4.85 -12.93
CA HIS A 120 -0.21 -4.40 -11.54
C HIS A 120 -1.57 -3.82 -11.16
N HIS A 121 -1.69 -3.36 -9.94
CA HIS A 121 -2.89 -2.70 -9.44
C HIS A 121 -2.51 -1.47 -8.63
N THR A 122 -3.44 -0.52 -8.52
CA THR A 122 -3.33 0.55 -7.55
C THR A 122 -3.95 0.11 -6.23
N ASP A 123 -3.21 0.27 -5.16
CA ASP A 123 -3.76 0.32 -3.83
C ASP A 123 -3.63 1.76 -3.34
N VAL A 124 -4.74 2.44 -3.27
CA VAL A 124 -4.78 3.85 -2.88
C VAL A 124 -4.14 4.12 -1.51
N ARG A 125 -4.15 3.12 -0.63
CA ARG A 125 -3.59 3.23 0.71
C ARG A 125 -2.06 3.15 0.73
N GLU A 126 -1.46 2.39 -0.18
CA GLU A 126 -0.01 2.30 -0.27
C GLU A 126 0.64 3.57 -0.80
N VAL A 127 -0.07 4.38 -1.58
CA VAL A 127 0.45 5.65 -2.08
C VAL A 127 0.95 6.52 -0.94
N HIS A 128 0.31 6.42 0.21
CA HIS A 128 0.63 7.28 1.34
C HIS A 128 1.65 6.70 2.31
N PHE A 129 1.84 5.39 2.35
CA PHE A 129 2.66 4.73 3.37
C PHE A 129 4.06 5.37 3.56
N HIS A 130 4.70 5.80 2.47
CA HIS A 130 5.97 6.50 2.52
C HIS A 130 5.94 7.83 1.76
N ARG A 131 4.77 8.42 1.53
CA ARG A 131 4.56 9.56 0.62
C ARG A 131 5.08 9.28 -0.80
N GLN A 132 5.19 8.01 -1.17
CA GLN A 132 5.74 7.61 -2.45
C GLN A 132 4.73 7.74 -3.56
N VAL A 133 5.22 8.25 -4.69
CA VAL A 133 4.50 8.30 -5.95
C VAL A 133 5.00 7.26 -6.96
N ASP A 134 5.90 6.36 -6.54
CA ASP A 134 6.51 5.34 -7.39
C ASP A 134 5.79 3.98 -7.29
N LYS A 135 4.47 3.99 -7.21
CA LYS A 135 3.67 2.77 -7.04
C LYS A 135 3.89 1.76 -8.16
N ALA A 136 3.96 2.21 -9.40
CA ALA A 136 4.17 1.36 -10.56
C ALA A 136 5.60 0.80 -10.61
N VAL A 137 6.58 1.54 -10.13
CA VAL A 137 8.00 1.16 -10.16
C VAL A 137 8.40 0.30 -8.96
N LYS A 138 7.73 0.48 -7.82
CA LYS A 138 8.01 -0.21 -6.55
C LYS A 138 8.26 -1.73 -6.70
N PRO A 139 7.48 -2.50 -7.47
CA PRO A 139 7.68 -3.94 -7.60
C PRO A 139 9.06 -4.32 -8.14
N PHE A 140 9.73 -3.49 -8.93
CA PHE A 140 11.07 -3.76 -9.44
C PHE A 140 12.12 -3.81 -8.33
N GLY A 141 11.96 -3.01 -7.28
CA GLY A 141 12.81 -3.08 -6.07
C GLY A 141 12.27 -4.01 -4.99
N MET A 142 11.08 -4.56 -5.14
CA MET A 142 10.39 -5.37 -4.13
C MET A 142 10.00 -6.74 -4.64
N SER A 143 8.87 -6.88 -5.30
CA SER A 143 8.28 -8.18 -5.66
C SER A 143 9.09 -8.94 -6.71
N TYR A 144 9.87 -8.24 -7.51
CA TYR A 144 10.71 -8.78 -8.59
C TYR A 144 12.19 -8.79 -8.26
N ALA A 145 12.55 -8.33 -7.08
CA ALA A 145 13.93 -8.22 -6.61
C ALA A 145 14.27 -9.30 -5.58
N ARG A 146 15.56 -9.66 -5.54
CA ARG A 146 16.10 -10.52 -4.50
C ARG A 146 16.20 -9.81 -3.16
N ILE A 147 16.39 -10.61 -2.11
CA ILE A 147 16.43 -10.11 -0.72
C ILE A 147 17.49 -9.02 -0.51
N GLU A 148 18.64 -9.14 -1.16
CA GLU A 148 19.74 -8.18 -1.07
C GLU A 148 19.29 -6.79 -1.56
N THR A 149 18.64 -6.74 -2.71
CA THR A 149 18.10 -5.51 -3.28
C THR A 149 16.92 -4.98 -2.47
N ARG A 150 16.05 -5.86 -1.98
CA ARG A 150 14.91 -5.44 -1.14
C ARG A 150 15.36 -4.78 0.17
N SER A 151 16.43 -5.28 0.77
CA SER A 151 17.03 -4.66 1.96
C SER A 151 17.50 -3.24 1.66
N THR A 152 18.13 -3.04 0.50
CA THR A 152 18.55 -1.71 0.02
C THR A 152 17.35 -0.80 -0.24
N TYR A 153 16.25 -1.34 -0.80
CA TYR A 153 15.02 -0.59 -1.04
C TYR A 153 14.50 0.07 0.25
N HIS A 154 14.38 -0.68 1.33
CA HIS A 154 13.84 -0.16 2.59
C HIS A 154 14.74 0.90 3.24
N GLN A 155 16.03 0.89 2.98
CA GLN A 155 16.97 1.90 3.48
C GLN A 155 16.94 3.21 2.68
N ASN A 156 16.41 3.19 1.47
CA ASN A 156 16.35 4.32 0.55
C ASN A 156 14.96 4.95 0.44
N LEU A 157 14.12 4.78 1.45
CA LEU A 157 12.85 5.46 1.56
C LEU A 157 13.09 6.90 2.00
N GLY A 158 13.20 7.78 1.02
CA GLY A 158 13.40 9.20 1.28
C GLY A 158 12.10 9.99 1.39
N PRO A 159 12.14 11.21 1.95
CA PRO A 159 10.97 12.06 2.12
C PRO A 159 10.36 12.53 0.79
N ARG A 160 11.07 12.36 -0.33
CA ARG A 160 10.64 12.82 -1.65
C ARG A 160 10.14 11.69 -2.54
N ALA A 161 9.29 10.82 -2.02
CA ALA A 161 8.42 10.01 -2.86
C ALA A 161 9.09 9.09 -3.91
N ALA A 162 10.32 9.29 -4.30
CA ALA A 162 11.05 8.47 -5.25
C ALA A 162 11.91 7.43 -4.54
N ASN A 163 11.83 6.19 -4.98
CA ASN A 163 12.71 5.14 -4.50
C ASN A 163 13.83 4.88 -5.50
N PHE A 164 15.04 5.28 -5.15
CA PHE A 164 16.20 5.15 -6.02
C PHE A 164 16.50 3.72 -6.44
N THR A 165 16.34 2.75 -5.54
CA THR A 165 16.62 1.34 -5.85
C THR A 165 15.65 0.80 -6.91
N ALA A 166 14.35 1.06 -6.77
CA ALA A 166 13.35 0.60 -7.73
C ALA A 166 13.52 1.28 -9.10
N ARG A 167 13.78 2.59 -9.11
CA ARG A 167 14.05 3.34 -10.34
C ARG A 167 15.31 2.86 -11.02
N ALA A 168 16.42 2.71 -10.30
CA ALA A 168 17.68 2.25 -10.86
C ALA A 168 17.57 0.88 -11.55
N ILE A 169 16.80 -0.06 -10.96
CA ILE A 169 16.52 -1.34 -11.63
C ILE A 169 15.69 -1.15 -12.89
N PHE A 170 14.57 -0.44 -12.79
CA PHE A 170 13.67 -0.26 -13.93
C PHE A 170 14.37 0.48 -15.08
N GLU A 171 15.14 1.52 -14.79
CA GLU A 171 15.85 2.35 -15.77
C GLU A 171 17.12 1.70 -16.32
N SER A 172 17.55 0.56 -15.74
CA SER A 172 18.71 -0.16 -16.26
C SER A 172 18.54 -0.55 -17.73
N PRO A 173 19.60 -0.51 -18.55
CA PRO A 173 19.52 -0.95 -19.94
C PRO A 173 19.00 -2.38 -20.09
N PHE A 174 19.32 -3.24 -19.11
CA PHE A 174 18.86 -4.62 -19.10
C PHE A 174 17.33 -4.73 -18.99
N VAL A 175 16.69 -4.00 -18.07
CA VAL A 175 15.22 -4.03 -17.90
C VAL A 175 14.54 -3.29 -19.05
N GLN A 176 15.06 -2.12 -19.45
CA GLN A 176 14.51 -1.33 -20.54
C GLN A 176 14.52 -2.08 -21.88
N SER A 177 15.52 -2.92 -22.14
CA SER A 177 15.56 -3.75 -23.35
C SER A 177 14.46 -4.82 -23.41
N LYS A 178 13.82 -5.13 -22.29
CA LYS A 178 12.80 -6.17 -22.14
C LYS A 178 11.40 -5.62 -21.86
N PHE A 179 11.30 -4.40 -21.33
CA PHE A 179 10.00 -3.83 -20.94
C PHE A 179 9.15 -3.50 -22.17
N ALA A 180 7.95 -4.07 -22.24
CA ALA A 180 7.02 -3.84 -23.34
C ALA A 180 5.95 -2.79 -22.98
N PHE A 181 5.22 -3.04 -21.92
CA PHE A 181 4.18 -2.14 -21.42
C PHE A 181 3.74 -2.51 -20.00
N ALA A 182 2.95 -1.63 -19.41
CA ALA A 182 2.27 -1.90 -18.15
C ALA A 182 0.74 -1.90 -18.34
N SER A 183 0.04 -2.76 -17.59
CA SER A 183 -1.41 -2.75 -17.46
C SER A 183 -1.79 -2.71 -15.98
N PHE A 184 -2.71 -1.84 -15.61
CA PHE A 184 -3.06 -1.56 -14.23
C PHE A 184 -4.55 -1.70 -13.98
N LEU A 185 -4.88 -2.35 -12.87
CA LEU A 185 -6.22 -2.32 -12.30
C LEU A 185 -6.28 -1.18 -11.27
N ASN A 186 -7.10 -0.18 -11.53
CA ASN A 186 -7.36 0.88 -10.58
C ASN A 186 -8.50 0.47 -9.65
N VAL A 187 -8.22 0.47 -8.36
CA VAL A 187 -9.17 0.07 -7.33
C VAL A 187 -9.35 1.17 -6.28
N GLY A 188 -10.55 1.26 -5.74
CA GLY A 188 -10.92 2.19 -4.68
C GLY A 188 -11.78 1.52 -3.61
N PRO A 189 -12.28 2.27 -2.63
CA PRO A 189 -13.13 1.73 -1.57
C PRO A 189 -14.37 0.97 -2.05
N HIS A 190 -14.87 1.32 -3.23
CA HIS A 190 -16.05 0.66 -3.83
C HIS A 190 -15.70 -0.48 -4.80
N GLY A 191 -14.44 -0.90 -4.87
CA GLY A 191 -13.96 -1.92 -5.79
C GLY A 191 -13.23 -1.35 -7.00
N VAL A 192 -13.41 -1.96 -8.17
CA VAL A 192 -12.72 -1.56 -9.40
C VAL A 192 -13.26 -0.23 -9.92
N ILE A 193 -12.35 0.74 -10.11
CA ILE A 193 -12.65 2.05 -10.69
C ILE A 193 -12.42 2.02 -12.20
N GLY A 194 -11.36 1.32 -12.66
CA GLY A 194 -11.01 1.25 -14.06
C GLY A 194 -9.75 0.44 -14.31
N VAL A 195 -9.36 0.44 -15.58
CA VAL A 195 -8.13 -0.19 -16.05
C VAL A 195 -7.34 0.83 -16.86
N ASP A 196 -6.03 0.85 -16.66
CA ASP A 196 -5.10 1.73 -17.39
C ASP A 196 -3.98 0.90 -18.02
N ALA A 197 -3.40 1.39 -19.12
CA ALA A 197 -2.23 0.75 -19.73
C ALA A 197 -1.42 1.77 -20.54
N ASP A 198 -0.11 1.59 -20.59
CA ASP A 198 0.81 2.40 -21.36
C ASP A 198 2.13 1.66 -21.63
N ASN A 199 2.81 2.04 -22.71
CA ASN A 199 4.20 1.60 -22.97
C ASN A 199 5.20 2.37 -22.07
N ASP A 200 4.80 3.53 -21.56
CA ASP A 200 5.55 4.31 -20.58
C ASP A 200 5.06 4.01 -19.17
N LEU A 201 5.90 3.34 -18.37
CA LEU A 201 5.58 2.99 -16.99
C LEU A 201 5.38 4.25 -16.13
N TYR A 202 6.13 5.31 -16.38
CA TYR A 202 5.99 6.54 -15.59
C TYR A 202 4.68 7.27 -15.88
N ALA A 203 4.22 7.24 -17.13
CA ALA A 203 2.92 7.78 -17.47
C ALA A 203 1.76 7.06 -16.75
N VAL A 204 1.82 5.71 -16.68
CA VAL A 204 0.88 4.92 -15.85
C VAL A 204 1.03 5.26 -14.37
N ASN A 205 2.27 5.39 -13.90
CA ASN A 205 2.56 5.71 -12.51
C ASN A 205 1.93 7.05 -12.09
N ASP A 206 2.04 8.07 -12.92
CA ASP A 206 1.51 9.40 -12.63
C ASP A 206 -0.02 9.39 -12.56
N ARG A 207 -0.67 8.68 -13.51
CA ARG A 207 -2.13 8.51 -13.48
C ARG A 207 -2.58 7.68 -12.26
N ALA A 208 -1.88 6.61 -11.93
CA ALA A 208 -2.16 5.80 -10.75
C ALA A 208 -1.95 6.60 -9.45
N THR A 209 -0.92 7.43 -9.41
CA THR A 209 -0.66 8.34 -8.29
C THR A 209 -1.77 9.38 -8.14
N PHE A 210 -2.26 9.93 -9.26
CA PHE A 210 -3.39 10.85 -9.24
C PHE A 210 -4.62 10.20 -8.57
N VAL A 211 -5.03 9.03 -9.04
CA VAL A 211 -6.16 8.29 -8.47
C VAL A 211 -5.94 8.01 -6.98
N GLY A 212 -4.75 7.55 -6.62
CA GLY A 212 -4.41 7.25 -5.22
C GLY A 212 -4.46 8.49 -4.33
N CYS A 213 -3.82 9.59 -4.75
CA CYS A 213 -3.83 10.84 -4.00
C CYS A 213 -5.23 11.45 -3.89
N GLN A 214 -6.03 11.37 -4.96
CA GLN A 214 -7.39 11.89 -4.93
C GLN A 214 -8.25 11.13 -3.91
N LEU A 215 -8.29 9.82 -4.00
CA LEU A 215 -9.16 9.00 -3.14
C LEU A 215 -8.68 8.98 -1.70
N TYR A 216 -7.42 8.65 -1.51
CA TYR A 216 -6.86 8.53 -0.18
C TYR A 216 -6.67 9.89 0.50
N GLY A 217 -6.30 10.90 -0.27
CA GLY A 217 -6.22 12.28 0.20
C GLY A 217 -7.55 12.79 0.73
N LYS A 218 -8.67 12.49 0.01
CA LYS A 218 -10.01 12.82 0.49
C LYS A 218 -10.34 12.12 1.80
N VAL A 219 -10.03 10.83 1.92
CA VAL A 219 -10.25 10.05 3.15
C VAL A 219 -9.45 10.64 4.32
N MET A 220 -8.16 10.89 4.13
CA MET A 220 -7.31 11.40 5.22
C MET A 220 -7.65 12.83 5.60
N THR A 221 -7.93 13.70 4.63
CA THR A 221 -8.38 15.07 4.91
C THR A 221 -9.74 15.10 5.62
N LEU A 222 -10.63 14.15 5.25
CA LEU A 222 -11.91 13.99 5.93
C LEU A 222 -11.73 13.52 7.38
N PHE A 223 -10.83 12.59 7.63
CA PHE A 223 -10.49 12.17 9.00
C PHE A 223 -9.88 13.30 9.82
N GLY A 224 -9.18 14.24 9.19
CA GLY A 224 -8.68 15.46 9.83
C GLY A 224 -9.79 16.41 10.29
N LYS A 225 -11.05 16.22 9.85
CA LYS A 225 -12.21 17.01 10.31
C LYS A 225 -12.90 16.39 11.53
N ILE A 226 -12.45 15.23 12.00
CA ILE A 226 -12.97 14.62 13.23
C ILE A 226 -12.45 15.44 14.42
N ASP A 227 -13.37 15.88 15.24
CA ASP A 227 -13.08 16.69 16.43
C ASP A 227 -12.72 15.84 17.65
N GLU A 228 -13.38 14.70 17.79
CA GLU A 228 -13.13 13.72 18.84
C GLU A 228 -13.66 12.34 18.45
N CYS A 229 -12.97 11.28 18.88
CA CYS A 229 -13.46 9.92 18.70
C CYS A 229 -12.73 8.90 19.60
N ILE A 230 -13.36 7.73 19.74
CA ILE A 230 -12.74 6.51 20.22
C ILE A 230 -12.32 5.70 18.99
N ALA A 231 -11.05 5.31 18.92
CA ALA A 231 -10.52 4.46 17.85
C ALA A 231 -10.45 3.00 18.32
N VAL A 232 -11.15 2.11 17.63
CA VAL A 232 -11.16 0.67 17.93
C VAL A 232 -10.30 -0.06 16.90
N LEU A 233 -9.33 -0.82 17.37
CA LEU A 233 -8.55 -1.73 16.55
C LEU A 233 -9.13 -3.15 16.70
N ASP A 234 -9.66 -3.67 15.60
CA ASP A 234 -10.34 -4.97 15.56
C ASP A 234 -9.94 -5.74 14.28
N PHE A 235 -8.64 -5.94 14.10
CA PHE A 235 -8.15 -6.66 12.94
C PHE A 235 -7.22 -7.81 13.33
N PRO A 236 -7.68 -9.05 13.18
CA PRO A 236 -6.96 -10.24 13.60
C PRO A 236 -5.78 -10.57 12.70
N CYS A 237 -5.66 -9.94 11.58
CA CYS A 237 -4.77 -10.46 10.57
C CYS A 237 -3.39 -9.85 10.64
N PRO A 238 -2.41 -10.67 10.92
CA PRO A 238 -1.05 -10.29 10.64
C PRO A 238 -0.89 -10.21 9.13
N VAL A 239 0.01 -9.47 8.67
CA VAL A 239 0.64 -9.48 7.36
C VAL A 239 -0.05 -10.38 6.29
N PRO A 240 -0.33 -9.87 5.10
CA PRO A 240 0.15 -8.62 4.53
C PRO A 240 -0.80 -7.44 4.74
N TYR A 241 -1.86 -7.64 5.43
CA TYR A 241 -3.00 -6.72 5.53
C TYR A 241 -2.89 -5.76 6.69
N VAL A 242 -1.93 -5.98 7.54
CA VAL A 242 -1.40 -4.98 8.45
C VAL A 242 -1.25 -3.63 7.74
N PHE A 243 -0.80 -3.64 6.49
CA PHE A 243 -0.66 -2.42 5.73
C PHE A 243 -1.99 -1.73 5.41
N SER A 244 -3.07 -2.46 5.26
CA SER A 244 -4.36 -1.83 4.95
C SER A 244 -4.98 -1.17 6.17
N ALA A 245 -5.25 -1.91 7.22
CA ALA A 245 -5.79 -1.37 8.45
C ALA A 245 -4.74 -0.57 9.22
N GLY A 246 -3.53 -1.06 9.29
CA GLY A 246 -2.45 -0.41 9.99
C GLY A 246 -2.01 0.91 9.35
N VAL A 247 -1.93 0.99 8.02
CA VAL A 247 -1.63 2.25 7.32
C VAL A 247 -2.74 3.27 7.52
N ILE A 248 -4.00 2.86 7.46
CA ILE A 248 -5.12 3.75 7.74
C ILE A 248 -5.06 4.23 9.18
N TYR A 249 -4.86 3.34 10.15
CA TYR A 249 -4.76 3.70 11.54
C TYR A 249 -3.55 4.60 11.82
N ALA A 250 -2.35 4.22 11.35
CA ALA A 250 -1.15 5.01 11.55
C ALA A 250 -1.26 6.40 10.89
N ASN A 251 -1.85 6.48 9.72
CA ASN A 251 -2.07 7.76 9.07
C ASN A 251 -3.19 8.57 9.75
N PHE A 252 -4.20 7.91 10.28
CA PHE A 252 -5.24 8.56 11.05
C PHE A 252 -4.70 9.24 12.32
N THR A 253 -3.70 8.66 12.95
CA THR A 253 -3.03 9.29 14.10
C THR A 253 -2.32 10.60 13.77
N GLY A 254 -2.06 10.86 12.50
CA GLY A 254 -1.52 12.12 12.00
C GLY A 254 -2.49 12.92 11.12
N ALA A 255 -3.76 12.51 10.99
CA ALA A 255 -4.70 13.09 10.03
C ALA A 255 -5.12 14.55 10.31
N ASN A 256 -4.81 15.07 11.50
CA ASN A 256 -4.94 16.49 11.82
C ASN A 256 -3.93 17.38 11.07
N GLN A 257 -2.99 16.79 10.33
CA GLN A 257 -2.01 17.47 9.51
C GLN A 257 -2.22 17.12 8.02
N ASP A 258 -1.70 17.94 7.11
CA ASP A 258 -1.64 17.58 5.70
C ASP A 258 -0.54 16.55 5.47
N LEU A 259 -0.91 15.27 5.53
CA LEU A 259 0.02 14.15 5.43
C LEU A 259 0.75 14.06 4.09
N TYR A 260 0.20 14.65 3.03
CA TYR A 260 0.82 14.67 1.70
C TYR A 260 1.74 15.87 1.48
N ASP A 261 1.72 16.86 2.38
CA ASP A 261 2.61 18.02 2.31
C ASP A 261 4.05 17.61 2.61
N MET A 262 4.90 17.71 1.59
CA MET A 262 6.32 17.34 1.70
C MET A 262 7.19 18.45 2.28
N GLU A 263 6.69 19.68 2.34
CA GLU A 263 7.43 20.86 2.79
C GLU A 263 6.99 21.30 4.19
N GLY A 264 5.68 21.33 4.42
CA GLY A 264 5.10 21.82 5.68
C GLY A 264 4.94 20.75 6.76
N THR A 265 4.88 19.46 6.37
CA THR A 265 4.77 18.35 7.33
C THR A 265 6.12 17.64 7.41
N PRO A 266 6.86 17.75 8.51
CA PRO A 266 8.13 17.04 8.67
C PRO A 266 7.84 15.56 8.60
N LEU A 267 8.72 14.77 8.03
CA LEU A 267 8.73 13.31 7.88
C LEU A 267 7.33 12.67 7.80
N PRO A 268 7.12 11.57 7.08
CA PRO A 268 5.85 10.88 7.20
C PRO A 268 5.63 10.63 8.69
N PRO A 269 4.69 11.35 9.32
CA PRO A 269 4.44 11.13 10.72
C PRO A 269 4.02 9.67 10.84
N TYR A 270 4.60 8.96 11.78
CA TYR A 270 4.12 7.65 12.16
C TYR A 270 4.09 6.60 11.04
N THR A 271 5.16 6.47 10.28
CA THR A 271 5.41 5.17 9.67
C THR A 271 5.73 4.21 10.81
N TRP A 272 5.20 2.99 10.75
CA TRP A 272 5.51 1.96 11.74
C TRP A 272 7.04 1.75 11.95
N TYR A 273 7.87 2.10 10.99
CA TYR A 273 9.32 2.15 11.15
C TYR A 273 9.75 3.19 12.18
N THR A 274 9.14 4.37 12.16
CA THR A 274 9.39 5.41 13.15
C THR A 274 8.94 4.94 14.53
N GLU A 275 7.79 4.27 14.57
CA GLU A 275 7.21 3.74 15.80
C GLU A 275 8.00 2.57 16.37
N ALA A 276 8.39 1.59 15.55
CA ALA A 276 9.19 0.46 15.97
C ALA A 276 10.55 0.87 16.55
N PHE A 277 11.03 2.06 16.21
CA PHE A 277 12.31 2.57 16.68
C PHE A 277 12.19 3.77 17.64
N TYR A 278 10.96 4.13 18.04
CA TYR A 278 10.72 5.28 18.90
C TYR A 278 11.49 5.24 20.21
N LYS A 279 11.51 4.08 20.86
CA LYS A 279 12.29 3.87 22.07
C LYS A 279 13.28 2.72 21.87
N ARG A 280 14.54 3.04 21.65
CA ARG A 280 15.61 2.06 21.72
C ARG A 280 16.34 2.22 23.05
N ASN A 281 16.34 1.19 23.87
CA ASN A 281 16.96 1.21 25.21
C ASN A 281 16.37 2.30 26.14
N GLY A 282 15.06 2.50 26.08
CA GLY A 282 14.37 3.49 26.91
C GLY A 282 14.60 4.95 26.54
N LYS A 283 15.23 5.23 25.40
CA LYS A 283 15.50 6.60 24.93
C LYS A 283 14.79 6.86 23.61
N PRO A 284 14.16 8.02 23.42
CA PRO A 284 13.62 8.44 22.14
C PRO A 284 14.73 8.46 21.09
N ILE A 285 14.44 7.93 19.89
CA ILE A 285 15.36 8.00 18.74
C ILE A 285 15.20 9.31 17.98
N LEU A 286 13.98 9.86 17.99
CA LEU A 286 13.66 11.14 17.36
C LEU A 286 13.43 12.20 18.45
N ASN A 287 14.09 13.32 18.32
CA ASN A 287 13.95 14.45 19.27
C ASN A 287 12.63 15.22 19.09
N ASP A 288 12.13 15.24 17.84
CA ASP A 288 10.93 16.01 17.48
C ASP A 288 9.90 15.07 16.84
N ILE A 289 9.07 14.45 17.67
CA ILE A 289 7.97 13.63 17.18
C ILE A 289 6.75 14.52 17.03
N PRO A 290 6.15 14.59 15.84
CA PRO A 290 4.93 15.33 15.64
C PRO A 290 3.83 14.86 16.61
N PRO A 291 3.01 15.76 17.16
CA PRO A 291 1.96 15.35 18.08
C PRO A 291 0.96 14.44 17.39
N LEU A 292 0.51 13.42 18.09
CA LEU A 292 -0.59 12.57 17.64
C LEU A 292 -1.86 13.38 17.48
N ASN A 293 -2.76 12.90 16.63
CA ASN A 293 -4.05 13.51 16.38
C ASN A 293 -4.85 13.63 17.69
N PRO A 294 -5.09 14.85 18.20
CA PRO A 294 -5.75 15.08 19.46
C PRO A 294 -7.25 14.70 19.44
N ALA A 295 -7.80 14.44 18.27
CA ALA A 295 -9.15 13.93 18.13
C ALA A 295 -9.30 12.50 18.68
N ILE A 296 -8.23 11.71 18.72
CA ILE A 296 -8.27 10.36 19.26
C ILE A 296 -8.21 10.44 20.79
N LYS A 297 -9.38 10.34 21.43
CA LYS A 297 -9.48 10.45 22.89
C LYS A 297 -9.10 9.15 23.61
N MET A 298 -9.31 8.02 22.95
CA MET A 298 -8.95 6.70 23.47
C MET A 298 -8.80 5.70 22.34
N CYS A 299 -7.86 4.75 22.50
CA CYS A 299 -7.75 3.56 21.68
C CYS A 299 -8.29 2.34 22.44
N VAL A 300 -9.09 1.51 21.76
CA VAL A 300 -9.56 0.21 22.25
C VAL A 300 -8.99 -0.87 21.33
N HIS A 301 -8.17 -1.75 21.88
CA HIS A 301 -7.61 -2.89 21.15
C HIS A 301 -8.44 -4.13 21.46
N ASN A 302 -9.45 -4.39 20.63
CA ASN A 302 -10.30 -5.57 20.77
C ASN A 302 -9.58 -6.82 20.25
N TYR A 303 -9.01 -6.70 19.06
CA TYR A 303 -8.19 -7.73 18.45
C TYR A 303 -7.13 -7.08 17.60
N ALA A 304 -5.89 -7.14 18.01
CA ALA A 304 -4.82 -6.44 17.32
C ALA A 304 -3.54 -7.29 17.24
N TRP A 305 -2.85 -7.16 16.13
CA TRP A 305 -1.50 -7.71 16.03
C TRP A 305 -0.54 -6.89 16.88
N THR A 306 0.10 -7.54 17.83
CA THR A 306 0.90 -6.91 18.89
C THR A 306 2.17 -6.20 18.40
N GLY A 307 2.68 -6.60 17.25
CA GLY A 307 3.86 -5.96 16.66
C GLY A 307 3.56 -4.65 15.93
N TYR A 308 2.30 -4.20 15.87
CA TYR A 308 1.94 -3.02 15.10
C TYR A 308 1.72 -1.76 15.92
N PRO A 309 0.82 -1.70 16.94
CA PRO A 309 0.73 -0.51 17.76
C PRO A 309 1.98 -0.42 18.63
N SER A 310 2.70 0.68 18.53
CA SER A 310 3.90 0.88 19.34
C SER A 310 3.58 1.42 20.72
N ALA A 311 4.49 1.23 21.68
CA ALA A 311 4.41 1.83 23.01
C ALA A 311 4.23 3.36 22.96
N PHE A 312 4.66 4.00 21.87
CA PHE A 312 4.43 5.41 21.65
C PHE A 312 2.94 5.79 21.69
N PHE A 313 2.06 4.96 21.15
CA PHE A 313 0.61 5.22 21.20
C PHE A 313 0.07 5.12 22.60
N SER A 314 0.40 4.05 23.33
CA SER A 314 -0.09 3.88 24.70
C SER A 314 0.47 4.93 25.66
N ASP A 315 1.66 5.47 25.37
CA ASP A 315 2.25 6.58 26.13
C ASP A 315 1.50 7.91 25.97
N HIS A 316 0.85 8.12 24.84
CA HIS A 316 0.27 9.41 24.45
C HIS A 316 -1.25 9.39 24.29
N ILE A 317 -1.84 8.22 24.01
CA ILE A 317 -3.29 8.05 23.85
C ILE A 317 -3.77 7.05 24.89
N PRO A 318 -4.73 7.39 25.75
CA PRO A 318 -5.33 6.46 26.67
C PRO A 318 -5.74 5.17 25.96
N THR A 319 -5.28 4.03 26.44
CA THR A 319 -5.41 2.75 25.73
C THR A 319 -6.04 1.68 26.62
N VAL A 320 -7.01 0.96 26.03
CA VAL A 320 -7.66 -0.21 26.66
C VAL A 320 -7.42 -1.43 25.78
N VAL A 321 -6.92 -2.51 26.38
CA VAL A 321 -6.77 -3.82 25.71
C VAL A 321 -7.84 -4.77 26.20
N VAL A 322 -8.53 -5.45 25.29
CA VAL A 322 -9.61 -6.37 25.60
C VAL A 322 -9.08 -7.79 25.80
N GLY A 323 -9.26 -8.33 27.01
CA GLY A 323 -8.88 -9.68 27.38
C GLY A 323 -7.42 -9.80 27.84
N GLN A 324 -7.24 -10.65 28.84
CA GLN A 324 -5.89 -10.89 29.39
C GLN A 324 -4.96 -11.58 28.37
N GLU A 325 -5.50 -12.48 27.57
CA GLU A 325 -4.72 -13.16 26.52
C GLU A 325 -4.10 -12.16 25.52
N GLN A 326 -4.85 -11.17 25.10
CA GLN A 326 -4.34 -10.13 24.21
C GLN A 326 -3.30 -9.24 24.91
N ALA A 327 -3.49 -8.94 26.19
CA ALA A 327 -2.54 -8.19 26.99
C ALA A 327 -1.21 -8.96 27.15
N ASP A 328 -1.30 -10.25 27.45
CA ASP A 328 -0.13 -11.13 27.57
C ASP A 328 0.67 -11.22 26.24
N LEU A 329 -0.02 -11.20 25.09
CA LEU A 329 0.63 -11.16 23.78
C LEU A 329 1.39 -9.84 23.56
N PHE A 330 0.85 -8.71 24.04
CA PHE A 330 1.57 -7.43 24.00
C PHE A 330 2.80 -7.43 24.90
N ASP A 331 2.70 -8.00 26.09
CA ASP A 331 3.83 -8.10 27.02
C ASP A 331 4.97 -9.01 26.48
N MET A 332 4.62 -10.00 25.67
CA MET A 332 5.60 -10.91 25.05
C MET A 332 6.22 -10.35 23.76
N GLU A 333 5.69 -9.25 23.21
CA GLU A 333 6.17 -8.69 21.94
C GLU A 333 7.52 -7.96 22.12
N PRO A 334 8.63 -8.51 21.62
CA PRO A 334 9.96 -7.94 21.86
C PRO A 334 10.19 -6.56 21.23
N MET A 335 9.37 -6.19 20.26
CA MET A 335 9.44 -4.87 19.63
C MET A 335 8.60 -3.82 20.37
N ASN A 336 7.83 -4.23 21.38
CA ASN A 336 6.83 -3.38 22.01
C ASN A 336 6.78 -3.53 23.54
N ILE A 337 7.93 -3.67 24.14
CA ILE A 337 8.16 -4.11 25.55
C ILE A 337 7.36 -3.32 26.59
N GLU A 338 7.11 -2.04 26.37
CA GLU A 338 6.48 -1.16 27.38
C GLU A 338 5.00 -0.86 27.08
N TYR A 339 4.42 -1.51 26.07
CA TYR A 339 3.07 -1.16 25.62
C TYR A 339 2.03 -1.23 26.75
N MET A 340 2.03 -2.31 27.50
CA MET A 340 1.06 -2.55 28.56
C MET A 340 1.30 -1.74 29.83
N SER A 341 2.47 -1.10 30.00
CA SER A 341 2.72 -0.24 31.15
C SER A 341 1.83 1.01 31.20
N HIS A 342 1.27 1.40 30.07
CA HIS A 342 0.38 2.57 29.92
C HIS A 342 -1.05 2.21 29.48
N ALA A 343 -1.35 0.92 29.34
CA ALA A 343 -2.66 0.43 28.92
C ALA A 343 -3.41 -0.22 30.09
N VAL A 344 -4.73 -0.16 30.07
CA VAL A 344 -5.59 -0.90 31.00
C VAL A 344 -6.20 -2.12 30.32
N VAL A 345 -6.47 -3.17 31.09
CA VAL A 345 -7.09 -4.40 30.58
C VAL A 345 -8.56 -4.43 30.94
N ALA A 346 -9.42 -4.58 29.95
CA ALA A 346 -10.83 -4.82 30.14
C ALA A 346 -11.16 -6.30 29.88
N LYS A 347 -12.17 -6.86 30.57
CA LYS A 347 -12.51 -8.27 30.42
C LYS A 347 -13.20 -8.60 29.11
N THR A 348 -14.02 -7.70 28.62
CA THR A 348 -14.83 -7.86 27.39
C THR A 348 -14.84 -6.57 26.60
N THR A 349 -15.22 -6.66 25.33
CA THR A 349 -15.39 -5.51 24.45
C THR A 349 -16.42 -4.53 25.00
N GLU A 350 -17.53 -5.03 25.54
CA GLU A 350 -18.55 -4.18 26.17
C GLU A 350 -17.97 -3.40 27.35
N SER A 351 -17.22 -4.06 28.24
CA SER A 351 -16.61 -3.37 29.39
C SER A 351 -15.55 -2.37 28.98
N ALA A 352 -14.82 -2.63 27.90
CA ALA A 352 -13.85 -1.69 27.31
C ALA A 352 -14.55 -0.47 26.72
N MET A 353 -15.63 -0.67 25.97
CA MET A 353 -16.39 0.42 25.37
C MET A 353 -17.13 1.24 26.43
N ASP A 354 -17.72 0.60 27.44
CA ASP A 354 -18.32 1.30 28.58
C ASP A 354 -17.31 2.21 29.30
N PHE A 355 -16.10 1.69 29.52
CA PHE A 355 -15.00 2.45 30.09
C PHE A 355 -14.62 3.62 29.19
N ALA A 356 -14.49 3.38 27.88
CA ALA A 356 -14.15 4.40 26.91
C ALA A 356 -15.20 5.51 26.84
N TYR A 357 -16.49 5.18 26.75
CA TYR A 357 -17.56 6.17 26.76
C TYR A 357 -17.59 7.01 28.04
N LYS A 358 -17.46 6.37 29.19
CA LYS A 358 -17.45 7.08 30.50
C LYS A 358 -16.25 7.99 30.66
N THR A 359 -15.10 7.59 30.14
CA THR A 359 -13.85 8.33 30.30
C THR A 359 -13.73 9.50 29.33
N THR A 360 -14.16 9.30 28.09
CA THR A 360 -14.01 10.29 27.02
C THR A 360 -15.20 11.22 26.87
N GLY A 361 -16.38 10.75 27.21
CA GLY A 361 -17.65 11.46 27.04
C GLY A 361 -18.14 11.58 25.59
N THR A 362 -17.42 10.96 24.63
CA THR A 362 -17.83 10.98 23.21
C THR A 362 -18.48 9.66 22.80
N ASP A 363 -19.46 9.75 21.93
CA ASP A 363 -20.14 8.61 21.27
C ASP A 363 -19.65 8.36 19.84
N LYS A 364 -18.68 9.17 19.37
CA LYS A 364 -18.09 9.02 18.06
C LYS A 364 -17.04 7.91 18.11
N VAL A 365 -17.31 6.81 17.41
CA VAL A 365 -16.45 5.63 17.36
C VAL A 365 -16.04 5.36 15.92
N ILE A 366 -14.76 5.08 15.71
CA ILE A 366 -14.22 4.60 14.43
C ILE A 366 -13.59 3.21 14.65
N ILE A 367 -13.95 2.24 13.82
CA ILE A 367 -13.50 0.85 13.96
C ILE A 367 -12.62 0.49 12.76
N PHE A 368 -11.38 0.12 13.05
CA PHE A 368 -10.42 -0.41 12.08
C PHE A 368 -10.42 -1.93 12.17
N ASP A 369 -11.25 -2.58 11.37
CA ASP A 369 -11.48 -4.03 11.38
C ASP A 369 -10.71 -4.79 10.29
N GLY A 370 -9.86 -4.09 9.54
CA GLY A 370 -9.15 -4.68 8.41
C GLY A 370 -10.00 -4.86 7.16
N ALA A 371 -11.25 -4.43 7.16
CA ALA A 371 -12.11 -4.47 5.98
C ALA A 371 -11.51 -3.64 4.84
N MET A 372 -11.66 -4.19 3.64
CA MET A 372 -11.10 -3.64 2.43
C MET A 372 -12.17 -2.86 1.67
N GLY A 373 -12.28 -1.58 1.91
CA GLY A 373 -13.23 -0.71 1.20
C GLY A 373 -14.45 -0.29 2.02
N GLY A 374 -14.50 -0.67 3.30
CA GLY A 374 -15.49 -0.22 4.26
C GLY A 374 -14.86 0.53 5.42
N LEU A 375 -15.67 1.31 6.10
CA LEU A 375 -15.35 1.93 7.38
C LEU A 375 -16.53 1.70 8.31
N ASN A 376 -16.29 1.02 9.41
CA ASN A 376 -17.27 0.88 10.46
C ASN A 376 -17.14 2.04 11.46
N CYS A 377 -18.24 2.72 11.74
CA CYS A 377 -18.25 3.81 12.70
C CYS A 377 -19.64 3.99 13.33
N SER A 378 -19.71 4.75 14.42
CA SER A 378 -20.98 5.13 15.02
C SER A 378 -21.77 6.07 14.11
N GLU A 379 -23.09 6.12 14.32
CA GLU A 379 -24.00 6.99 13.56
C GLU A 379 -23.60 8.47 13.69
N SER A 380 -23.28 8.92 14.89
CA SER A 380 -22.83 10.29 15.16
C SER A 380 -21.56 10.66 14.39
N LEU A 381 -20.61 9.73 14.25
CA LEU A 381 -19.41 9.95 13.43
C LEU A 381 -19.74 9.90 11.94
N ALA A 382 -20.61 8.98 11.50
CA ALA A 382 -21.03 8.91 10.11
C ALA A 382 -21.70 10.21 9.64
N ASP A 383 -22.58 10.80 10.45
CA ASP A 383 -23.24 12.06 10.16
C ASP A 383 -22.26 13.22 10.02
N LEU A 384 -21.25 13.29 10.90
CA LEU A 384 -20.18 14.26 10.79
C LEU A 384 -19.42 14.11 9.47
N LEU A 385 -18.99 12.88 9.13
CA LEU A 385 -18.21 12.59 7.93
C LEU A 385 -19.01 12.88 6.65
N ILE A 386 -20.28 12.49 6.60
CA ILE A 386 -21.17 12.75 5.45
C ILE A 386 -21.34 14.25 5.25
N THR A 387 -21.54 14.99 6.34
CA THR A 387 -21.71 16.46 6.30
C THR A 387 -20.47 17.17 5.79
N LYS A 388 -19.27 16.69 6.16
CA LYS A 388 -17.99 17.30 5.78
C LYS A 388 -17.46 16.87 4.41
N ALA A 389 -17.89 15.73 3.90
CA ALA A 389 -17.36 15.15 2.68
C ALA A 389 -17.40 16.06 1.44
N PRO A 390 -18.48 16.82 1.14
CA PRO A 390 -18.51 17.70 -0.03
C PRO A 390 -17.48 18.82 0.03
N GLU A 391 -17.34 19.47 1.20
CA GLU A 391 -16.35 20.52 1.44
C GLU A 391 -14.92 19.99 1.26
N VAL A 392 -14.63 18.85 1.89
CA VAL A 392 -13.33 18.19 1.81
C VAL A 392 -13.00 17.73 0.38
N SER A 393 -13.99 17.20 -0.33
CA SER A 393 -13.78 16.79 -1.72
C SER A 393 -13.32 17.96 -2.57
N LYS A 394 -13.96 19.12 -2.41
CA LYS A 394 -13.60 20.35 -3.12
C LYS A 394 -12.22 20.87 -2.69
N GLU A 395 -11.94 20.91 -1.39
CA GLU A 395 -10.64 21.31 -0.83
C GLU A 395 -9.50 20.47 -1.43
N VAL A 396 -9.68 19.14 -1.46
CA VAL A 396 -8.66 18.25 -2.01
C VAL A 396 -8.48 18.47 -3.50
N ASP A 397 -9.55 18.49 -4.28
CA ASP A 397 -9.45 18.58 -5.74
C ASP A 397 -8.89 19.94 -6.21
N GLU A 398 -9.29 21.04 -5.58
CA GLU A 398 -8.96 22.39 -6.05
C GLU A 398 -7.69 22.97 -5.41
N ILE A 399 -7.34 22.56 -4.20
CA ILE A 399 -6.26 23.19 -3.42
C ILE A 399 -5.13 22.21 -3.13
N LEU A 400 -5.44 21.06 -2.50
CA LEU A 400 -4.41 20.19 -1.95
C LEU A 400 -3.72 19.36 -3.05
N MET A 401 -4.45 18.78 -3.98
CA MET A 401 -3.85 18.00 -5.07
C MET A 401 -2.89 18.84 -5.94
N PRO A 402 -3.23 20.05 -6.39
CA PRO A 402 -2.28 20.91 -7.10
C PRO A 402 -1.02 21.22 -6.27
N LYS A 403 -1.15 21.39 -4.96
CA LYS A 403 -0.01 21.59 -4.04
C LYS A 403 0.87 20.35 -3.98
N TRP A 404 0.29 19.19 -3.69
CA TRP A 404 1.03 17.93 -3.55
C TRP A 404 1.79 17.54 -4.81
N PHE A 405 1.18 17.74 -5.98
CA PHE A 405 1.81 17.41 -7.26
C PHE A 405 2.97 18.36 -7.60
N ARG A 406 2.81 19.68 -7.37
CA ARG A 406 3.92 20.63 -7.53
C ARG A 406 5.12 20.26 -6.67
N GLN A 407 4.89 19.91 -5.40
CA GLN A 407 5.97 19.49 -4.50
C GLN A 407 6.71 18.23 -4.98
N ARG A 408 6.06 17.41 -5.80
CA ARG A 408 6.62 16.19 -6.39
C ARG A 408 7.21 16.39 -7.79
N GLY A 409 7.17 17.62 -8.28
CA GLY A 409 7.65 17.93 -9.63
C GLY A 409 6.77 17.39 -10.75
N VAL A 410 5.53 17.00 -10.45
CA VAL A 410 4.55 16.54 -11.44
C VAL A 410 3.81 17.74 -12.02
N ASP A 411 3.65 17.76 -13.34
CA ASP A 411 2.92 18.82 -14.03
C ASP A 411 1.43 18.80 -13.65
N VAL A 412 0.98 19.87 -13.02
CA VAL A 412 -0.43 20.01 -12.61
C VAL A 412 -1.40 20.11 -13.81
N SER A 413 -0.92 20.37 -15.02
CA SER A 413 -1.76 20.33 -16.22
C SER A 413 -2.31 18.93 -16.49
N ILE A 414 -1.60 17.89 -16.08
CA ILE A 414 -2.07 16.49 -16.11
C ILE A 414 -3.36 16.32 -15.31
N LEU A 415 -3.52 17.03 -14.19
CA LEU A 415 -4.73 16.96 -13.37
C LEU A 415 -5.99 17.33 -14.15
N LYS A 416 -5.89 18.34 -15.02
CA LYS A 416 -7.02 18.79 -15.84
C LYS A 416 -7.40 17.78 -16.91
N SER A 417 -6.42 17.10 -17.51
CA SER A 417 -6.66 16.09 -18.55
C SER A 417 -7.23 14.80 -17.97
N LEU A 418 -6.93 14.47 -16.71
CA LEU A 418 -7.41 13.27 -16.03
C LEU A 418 -8.81 13.46 -15.43
N ALA A 419 -9.16 14.67 -15.00
CA ALA A 419 -10.50 15.00 -14.52
C ALA A 419 -11.56 15.05 -15.66
N GLN A 420 -11.14 15.06 -16.92
CA GLN A 420 -12.03 15.11 -18.10
C GLN A 420 -12.25 13.73 -18.76
N LYS A 421 -11.62 12.68 -18.29
CA LYS A 421 -11.79 11.29 -18.72
C LYS A 421 -12.54 10.47 -17.69
#